data_72ca0a9ea90d988e7ca309afe03e7a73
#
_entry.id   72ca0a9ea90d988e7ca309afe03e7a73
#
_cell.length_a   1.000
_cell.length_b   1.000
_cell.length_c   1.000
_cell.angle_alpha   90.00
_cell.angle_beta   90.00
_cell.angle_gamma   90.00
#
_symmetry.space_group_name_H-M   'P 1'
#
loop_
_entity.id
_entity.type
_entity.pdbx_description
1 polymer ?
#
loop_
_entity_poly.entity_id
_entity_poly.type
_entity_poly.pdbx_seq_one_letter_code
_entity_poly.pdbx_strand_id
1 'polypeptide(L)'
;MEVIAEYLPVDHRYQLGVLDISLLLSVVEEYGLDADSLLNDAGLSDIDWHSQESHISYSDKLLLFRYVQKYFPNIGLGLLLGERATLSHFGILGYAVLSSRTVFEAIKAGFKYLDLNGPVFSVRVSRDDDSASIEIENDLEIGELLPFCTEYFFSSITSLFFELTGQQLVLQKLELPYPKPDYATHYADRFRCNVIFEQPRCVLTFKANVMDLQLASHNSDLLSTYLHSCESVIAVLQSPTRLSNQIKAILYQSVGMFPSIDDIAVQHGCSVRTLRRLLTEEQTSYRELVDEVRFELSKEFLLRTHLTIEELAFRLGYSDSANFRRSFKRWSGKAPSCFRAL
;
A
#
# COMPACT_ATOMS: atom_id res chain seq x y z
N MET A 1 28.81 0.29 2.60
CA MET A 1 27.41 0.52 2.15
C MET A 1 26.66 1.22 3.27
N GLU A 2 26.01 2.34 2.98
CA GLU A 2 25.15 3.07 3.90
C GLU A 2 23.73 2.52 3.81
N VAL A 3 23.08 2.29 4.96
CA VAL A 3 21.67 1.88 5.01
C VAL A 3 20.81 3.13 4.78
N ILE A 4 20.03 3.11 3.71
CA ILE A 4 19.14 4.21 3.29
C ILE A 4 17.76 4.08 3.92
N ALA A 5 17.24 2.87 3.96
CA ALA A 5 15.93 2.55 4.50
C ALA A 5 15.90 1.09 4.99
N GLU A 6 15.10 0.85 5.99
CA GLU A 6 14.89 -0.48 6.56
C GLU A 6 13.42 -0.66 6.94
N TYR A 7 12.90 -1.84 6.72
CA TYR A 7 11.58 -2.28 7.17
C TYR A 7 11.72 -3.58 7.95
N LEU A 8 11.20 -3.58 9.16
CA LEU A 8 11.17 -4.74 10.05
C LEU A 8 9.71 -4.99 10.43
N PRO A 9 9.11 -6.13 10.04
CA PRO A 9 7.74 -6.46 10.44
C PRO A 9 7.68 -6.63 11.96
N VAL A 10 6.78 -5.91 12.61
CA VAL A 10 6.77 -5.75 14.07
C VAL A 10 6.04 -6.89 14.79
N ASP A 11 5.03 -7.51 14.17
CA ASP A 11 4.22 -8.56 14.82
C ASP A 11 3.36 -9.33 13.79
N HIS A 12 3.07 -10.62 14.08
CA HIS A 12 2.16 -11.47 13.30
C HIS A 12 0.67 -11.07 13.39
N ARG A 13 0.31 -10.14 14.26
CA ARG A 13 -1.05 -9.63 14.47
C ARG A 13 -1.38 -8.41 13.63
N TYR A 14 -0.51 -8.08 12.70
CA TYR A 14 -0.63 -6.94 11.82
C TYR A 14 -1.88 -7.01 10.95
N GLN A 15 -2.57 -5.86 10.84
CA GLN A 15 -3.63 -5.69 9.87
C GLN A 15 -3.05 -4.98 8.65
N LEU A 16 -3.15 -5.59 7.49
CA LEU A 16 -2.64 -5.10 6.21
C LEU A 16 -3.79 -4.70 5.31
N GLY A 17 -3.59 -3.68 4.49
CA GLY A 17 -4.53 -3.36 3.42
C GLY A 17 -4.63 -4.50 2.40
N VAL A 18 -5.76 -4.60 1.73
CA VAL A 18 -6.08 -5.70 0.80
C VAL A 18 -5.88 -5.33 -0.68
N LEU A 19 -5.36 -4.15 -0.99
CA LEU A 19 -5.23 -3.71 -2.39
C LEU A 19 -4.36 -4.65 -3.23
N ASP A 20 -3.28 -5.17 -2.66
CA ASP A 20 -2.44 -6.18 -3.29
C ASP A 20 -3.14 -7.54 -3.42
N ILE A 21 -4.08 -7.84 -2.54
CA ILE A 21 -4.91 -9.05 -2.63
C ILE A 21 -5.94 -8.91 -3.76
N SER A 22 -6.57 -7.75 -3.93
CA SER A 22 -7.48 -7.53 -5.07
C SER A 22 -6.75 -7.72 -6.41
N LEU A 23 -5.50 -7.27 -6.51
CA LEU A 23 -4.65 -7.56 -7.66
C LEU A 23 -4.39 -9.07 -7.81
N LEU A 24 -4.08 -9.78 -6.72
CA LEU A 24 -3.90 -11.23 -6.75
C LEU A 24 -5.15 -11.94 -7.27
N LEU A 25 -6.33 -11.60 -6.75
CA LEU A 25 -7.59 -12.21 -7.17
C LEU A 25 -7.88 -11.97 -8.65
N SER A 26 -7.69 -10.73 -9.14
CA SER A 26 -7.86 -10.43 -10.56
C SER A 26 -6.92 -11.25 -11.47
N VAL A 27 -5.68 -11.46 -11.03
CA VAL A 27 -4.69 -12.25 -11.77
C VAL A 27 -5.10 -13.74 -11.79
N VAL A 28 -5.51 -14.31 -10.66
CA VAL A 28 -5.90 -15.74 -10.62
C VAL A 28 -7.17 -16.02 -11.43
N GLU A 29 -8.11 -15.07 -11.49
CA GLU A 29 -9.31 -15.16 -12.33
C GLU A 29 -8.96 -15.21 -13.81
N GLU A 30 -8.00 -14.41 -14.28
CA GLU A 30 -7.51 -14.46 -15.66
C GLU A 30 -6.93 -15.84 -16.04
N TYR A 31 -6.40 -16.57 -15.05
CA TYR A 31 -5.91 -17.93 -15.21
C TYR A 31 -7.00 -19.00 -15.01
N GLY A 32 -8.27 -18.58 -14.91
CA GLY A 32 -9.44 -19.45 -14.88
C GLY A 32 -9.78 -20.04 -13.51
N LEU A 33 -9.22 -19.52 -12.42
CA LEU A 33 -9.63 -19.86 -11.06
C LEU A 33 -10.72 -18.90 -10.60
N ASP A 34 -11.80 -19.46 -10.07
CA ASP A 34 -12.85 -18.69 -9.42
C ASP A 34 -12.35 -18.13 -8.07
N ALA A 35 -12.28 -16.80 -7.98
CA ALA A 35 -11.81 -16.10 -6.78
C ALA A 35 -12.67 -16.44 -5.54
N ASP A 36 -14.00 -16.54 -5.71
CA ASP A 36 -14.91 -16.88 -4.63
C ASP A 36 -14.63 -18.29 -4.07
N SER A 37 -14.36 -19.27 -4.94
CA SER A 37 -13.95 -20.62 -4.53
C SER A 37 -12.65 -20.60 -3.74
N LEU A 38 -11.65 -19.83 -4.19
CA LEU A 38 -10.37 -19.68 -3.52
C LEU A 38 -10.54 -19.10 -2.11
N LEU A 39 -11.36 -18.04 -1.99
CA LEU A 39 -11.62 -17.35 -0.72
C LEU A 39 -12.41 -18.25 0.24
N ASN A 40 -13.37 -19.01 -0.26
CA ASN A 40 -14.12 -20.00 0.53
C ASN A 40 -13.19 -21.08 1.09
N ASP A 41 -12.30 -21.63 0.26
CA ASP A 41 -11.32 -22.63 0.68
C ASP A 41 -10.36 -22.08 1.75
N ALA A 42 -10.01 -20.80 1.67
CA ALA A 42 -9.19 -20.13 2.64
C ALA A 42 -9.96 -19.68 3.90
N GLY A 43 -11.29 -19.79 3.92
CA GLY A 43 -12.15 -19.30 5.01
C GLY A 43 -12.23 -17.76 5.11
N LEU A 44 -12.06 -17.07 3.98
CA LEU A 44 -11.92 -15.62 3.87
C LEU A 44 -13.04 -14.97 3.04
N SER A 45 -14.15 -15.67 2.82
CA SER A 45 -15.27 -15.21 1.98
C SER A 45 -16.03 -13.98 2.50
N ASP A 46 -15.88 -13.66 3.78
CA ASP A 46 -16.61 -12.54 4.41
C ASP A 46 -15.93 -11.17 4.21
N ILE A 47 -14.78 -11.13 3.52
CA ILE A 47 -14.00 -9.92 3.30
C ILE A 47 -14.34 -9.32 1.93
N ASP A 48 -14.67 -8.04 1.89
CA ASP A 48 -14.79 -7.30 0.62
C ASP A 48 -13.41 -6.93 0.07
N TRP A 49 -12.90 -7.75 -0.83
CA TRP A 49 -11.56 -7.60 -1.42
C TRP A 49 -11.43 -6.48 -2.44
N HIS A 50 -12.55 -5.91 -2.88
CA HIS A 50 -12.58 -4.77 -3.80
C HIS A 50 -12.61 -3.44 -3.05
N SER A 51 -12.88 -3.47 -1.76
CA SER A 51 -12.86 -2.28 -0.91
C SER A 51 -11.43 -1.94 -0.51
N GLN A 52 -11.00 -0.72 -0.82
CA GLN A 52 -9.72 -0.16 -0.36
C GLN A 52 -9.60 -0.06 1.17
N GLU A 53 -10.66 -0.40 1.87
CA GLU A 53 -10.85 -0.24 3.31
C GLU A 53 -10.80 -1.55 4.06
N SER A 54 -10.91 -2.66 3.34
CA SER A 54 -10.77 -3.97 3.92
C SER A 54 -9.34 -4.19 4.40
N HIS A 55 -9.21 -4.85 5.54
CA HIS A 55 -7.94 -5.22 6.11
C HIS A 55 -7.90 -6.73 6.32
N ILE A 56 -6.72 -7.30 6.18
CA ILE A 56 -6.45 -8.70 6.39
C ILE A 56 -5.35 -8.86 7.44
N SER A 57 -5.44 -9.88 8.29
CA SER A 57 -4.34 -10.21 9.18
C SER A 57 -3.15 -10.75 8.36
N TYR A 58 -1.95 -10.56 8.89
CA TYR A 58 -0.73 -11.14 8.32
C TYR A 58 -0.86 -12.67 8.10
N SER A 59 -1.42 -13.38 9.09
CA SER A 59 -1.62 -14.82 9.02
C SER A 59 -2.60 -15.24 7.93
N ASP A 60 -3.69 -14.49 7.77
CA ASP A 60 -4.69 -14.75 6.71
C ASP A 60 -4.12 -14.47 5.32
N LYS A 61 -3.28 -13.42 5.19
CA LYS A 61 -2.56 -13.13 3.95
C LYS A 61 -1.64 -14.29 3.55
N LEU A 62 -0.86 -14.82 4.48
CA LEU A 62 -0.01 -15.98 4.22
C LEU A 62 -0.85 -17.24 3.89
N LEU A 63 -1.97 -17.42 4.58
CA LEU A 63 -2.88 -18.53 4.30
C LEU A 63 -3.42 -18.46 2.87
N LEU A 64 -3.89 -17.29 2.44
CA LEU A 64 -4.35 -17.07 1.07
C LEU A 64 -3.25 -17.36 0.04
N PHE A 65 -2.03 -16.88 0.27
CA PHE A 65 -0.88 -17.16 -0.60
C PHE A 65 -0.57 -18.66 -0.72
N ARG A 66 -0.70 -19.44 0.37
CA ARG A 66 -0.55 -20.91 0.32
C ARG A 66 -1.62 -21.57 -0.53
N TYR A 67 -2.89 -21.15 -0.41
CA TYR A 67 -3.96 -21.65 -1.25
C TYR A 67 -3.70 -21.33 -2.73
N VAL A 68 -3.32 -20.10 -3.05
CA VAL A 68 -3.00 -19.69 -4.42
C VAL A 68 -1.85 -20.53 -5.00
N GLN A 69 -0.77 -20.74 -4.26
CA GLN A 69 0.34 -21.59 -4.73
C GLN A 69 -0.07 -23.04 -4.98
N LYS A 70 -1.00 -23.57 -4.19
CA LYS A 70 -1.53 -24.92 -4.39
C LYS A 70 -2.26 -25.06 -5.72
N TYR A 71 -2.99 -24.03 -6.16
CA TYR A 71 -3.69 -24.03 -7.44
C TYR A 71 -2.79 -23.71 -8.63
N PHE A 72 -1.74 -22.93 -8.41
CA PHE A 72 -0.81 -22.47 -9.46
C PHE A 72 0.65 -22.85 -9.17
N PRO A 73 0.96 -24.15 -9.06
CA PRO A 73 2.33 -24.57 -8.83
C PRO A 73 3.19 -24.29 -10.08
N ASN A 74 4.41 -23.82 -9.86
CA ASN A 74 5.47 -23.69 -10.87
C ASN A 74 5.16 -22.84 -12.12
N ILE A 75 4.34 -21.79 -12.00
CA ILE A 75 4.11 -20.85 -13.11
C ILE A 75 4.78 -19.48 -12.93
N GLY A 76 5.46 -19.25 -11.81
CA GLY A 76 6.04 -17.94 -11.50
C GLY A 76 4.97 -16.86 -11.25
N LEU A 77 3.88 -17.22 -10.57
CA LEU A 77 2.76 -16.32 -10.31
C LEU A 77 3.20 -15.05 -9.56
N GLY A 78 4.19 -15.14 -8.67
CA GLY A 78 4.77 -13.97 -8.00
C GLY A 78 5.37 -12.96 -8.98
N LEU A 79 6.08 -13.43 -10.01
CA LEU A 79 6.62 -12.58 -11.07
C LEU A 79 5.51 -11.87 -11.86
N LEU A 80 4.47 -12.61 -12.25
CA LEU A 80 3.31 -12.09 -12.98
C LEU A 80 2.55 -11.05 -12.16
N LEU A 81 2.31 -11.34 -10.89
CA LEU A 81 1.63 -10.43 -9.96
C LEU A 81 2.41 -9.13 -9.80
N GLY A 82 3.72 -9.21 -9.58
CA GLY A 82 4.58 -8.03 -9.45
C GLY A 82 4.71 -7.23 -10.74
N GLU A 83 4.62 -7.86 -11.90
CA GLU A 83 4.59 -7.17 -13.19
C GLU A 83 3.38 -6.24 -13.34
N ARG A 84 2.25 -6.59 -12.73
CA ARG A 84 1.01 -5.81 -12.77
C ARG A 84 0.83 -4.85 -11.60
N ALA A 85 1.76 -4.86 -10.65
CA ALA A 85 1.72 -3.94 -9.52
C ALA A 85 1.87 -2.49 -9.99
N THR A 86 1.02 -1.62 -9.45
CA THR A 86 1.04 -0.16 -9.68
C THR A 86 1.02 0.58 -8.35
N LEU A 87 1.41 1.85 -8.34
CA LEU A 87 1.37 2.68 -7.13
C LEU A 87 -0.03 2.81 -6.53
N SER A 88 -1.09 2.70 -7.35
CA SER A 88 -2.48 2.71 -6.86
C SER A 88 -2.79 1.55 -5.92
N HIS A 89 -2.12 0.40 -6.06
CA HIS A 89 -2.26 -0.74 -5.15
C HIS A 89 -1.66 -0.49 -3.75
N PHE A 90 -0.99 0.64 -3.56
CA PHE A 90 -0.43 1.06 -2.26
C PHE A 90 -1.23 2.23 -1.63
N GLY A 91 -2.40 2.56 -2.18
CA GLY A 91 -3.28 3.60 -1.65
C GLY A 91 -2.57 4.92 -1.42
N ILE A 92 -2.77 5.53 -0.25
CA ILE A 92 -2.19 6.84 0.08
C ILE A 92 -0.65 6.84 0.07
N LEU A 93 -0.02 5.72 0.41
CA LEU A 93 1.43 5.56 0.33
C LEU A 93 1.93 5.68 -1.11
N GLY A 94 1.22 5.08 -2.08
CA GLY A 94 1.53 5.20 -3.49
C GLY A 94 1.50 6.64 -3.98
N TYR A 95 0.55 7.45 -3.53
CA TYR A 95 0.49 8.88 -3.84
C TYR A 95 1.65 9.68 -3.20
N ALA A 96 2.07 9.34 -1.98
CA ALA A 96 3.24 9.95 -1.35
C ALA A 96 4.52 9.63 -2.16
N VAL A 97 4.72 8.37 -2.53
CA VAL A 97 5.84 7.92 -3.35
C VAL A 97 5.85 8.64 -4.70
N LEU A 98 4.69 8.71 -5.38
CA LEU A 98 4.53 9.41 -6.67
C LEU A 98 4.86 10.92 -6.58
N SER A 99 4.59 11.55 -5.45
CA SER A 99 4.82 13.00 -5.24
C SER A 99 6.25 13.33 -4.80
N SER A 100 7.10 12.35 -4.60
CA SER A 100 8.50 12.51 -4.17
C SER A 100 9.34 13.20 -5.25
N ARG A 101 10.43 13.86 -4.86
CA ARG A 101 11.30 14.61 -5.79
C ARG A 101 12.27 13.69 -6.53
N THR A 102 12.79 12.68 -5.85
CA THR A 102 13.76 11.74 -6.40
C THR A 102 13.36 10.30 -6.08
N VAL A 103 13.95 9.34 -6.77
CA VAL A 103 13.81 7.91 -6.42
C VAL A 103 14.28 7.65 -4.99
N PHE A 104 15.33 8.33 -4.53
CA PHE A 104 15.82 8.24 -3.16
C PHE A 104 14.76 8.68 -2.13
N GLU A 105 14.11 9.83 -2.36
CA GLU A 105 13.02 10.29 -1.50
C GLU A 105 11.81 9.34 -1.55
N ALA A 106 11.48 8.82 -2.73
CA ALA A 106 10.41 7.85 -2.92
C ALA A 106 10.66 6.55 -2.13
N ILE A 107 11.89 6.02 -2.14
CA ILE A 107 12.28 4.87 -1.32
C ILE A 107 12.12 5.20 0.16
N LYS A 108 12.66 6.34 0.63
CA LYS A 108 12.55 6.72 2.05
C LYS A 108 11.10 6.88 2.51
N ALA A 109 10.26 7.52 1.68
CA ALA A 109 8.84 7.67 1.96
C ALA A 109 8.12 6.31 1.98
N GLY A 110 8.37 5.48 0.97
CA GLY A 110 7.78 4.14 0.86
C GLY A 110 8.12 3.26 2.06
N PHE A 111 9.38 3.19 2.43
CA PHE A 111 9.83 2.34 3.55
C PHE A 111 9.41 2.86 4.92
N LYS A 112 9.34 4.19 5.12
CA LYS A 112 8.89 4.77 6.39
C LYS A 112 7.46 4.34 6.77
N TYR A 113 6.62 4.13 5.77
CA TYR A 113 5.20 3.80 5.95
C TYR A 113 4.82 2.46 5.31
N LEU A 114 5.79 1.60 5.08
CA LEU A 114 5.58 0.29 4.44
C LEU A 114 4.67 -0.63 5.28
N ASP A 115 4.56 -0.37 6.58
CA ASP A 115 3.59 -1.01 7.47
C ASP A 115 2.14 -0.96 6.95
N LEU A 116 1.78 0.07 6.19
CA LEU A 116 0.44 0.20 5.61
C LEU A 116 0.10 -0.89 4.58
N ASN A 117 1.13 -1.45 3.92
CA ASN A 117 0.99 -2.50 2.90
C ASN A 117 2.23 -3.44 2.92
N GLY A 118 2.80 -3.69 4.09
CA GLY A 118 4.11 -4.27 4.25
C GLY A 118 4.31 -5.66 3.65
N PRO A 119 5.51 -5.95 3.18
CA PRO A 119 5.91 -7.30 2.82
C PRO A 119 5.94 -8.23 4.04
N VAL A 120 5.91 -9.52 3.77
CA VAL A 120 5.88 -10.58 4.80
C VAL A 120 7.28 -10.95 5.32
N PHE A 121 8.28 -10.09 5.12
CA PHE A 121 9.68 -10.28 5.48
C PHE A 121 10.35 -8.92 5.72
N SER A 122 11.51 -8.94 6.38
CA SER A 122 12.32 -7.73 6.55
C SER A 122 12.97 -7.32 5.25
N VAL A 123 13.11 -6.01 5.04
CA VAL A 123 13.74 -5.45 3.84
C VAL A 123 14.72 -4.36 4.23
N ARG A 124 15.94 -4.42 3.67
CA ARG A 124 16.97 -3.39 3.85
C ARG A 124 17.39 -2.82 2.50
N VAL A 125 17.41 -1.51 2.38
CA VAL A 125 17.95 -0.80 1.21
C VAL A 125 19.27 -0.15 1.60
N SER A 126 20.31 -0.46 0.85
CA SER A 126 21.66 0.07 1.09
C SER A 126 22.24 0.67 -0.18
N ARG A 127 23.16 1.63 -0.02
CA ARG A 127 23.85 2.30 -1.12
C ARG A 127 25.33 2.45 -0.80
N ASP A 128 26.21 2.29 -1.81
CA ASP A 128 27.56 2.82 -1.85
C ASP A 128 27.74 3.76 -3.06
N ASP A 129 28.97 4.12 -3.41
CA ASP A 129 29.24 5.09 -4.48
C ASP A 129 28.79 4.57 -5.85
N ASP A 130 28.90 3.27 -6.12
CA ASP A 130 28.67 2.67 -7.44
C ASP A 130 27.35 1.88 -7.50
N SER A 131 26.95 1.24 -6.39
CA SER A 131 25.83 0.31 -6.36
C SER A 131 24.83 0.60 -5.24
N ALA A 132 23.61 0.14 -5.45
CA ALA A 132 22.58 0.09 -4.44
C ALA A 132 21.97 -1.31 -4.44
N SER A 133 21.47 -1.73 -3.29
CA SER A 133 20.88 -3.05 -3.11
C SER A 133 19.62 -3.01 -2.26
N ILE A 134 18.71 -3.93 -2.59
CA ILE A 134 17.55 -4.26 -1.76
C ILE A 134 17.73 -5.69 -1.30
N GLU A 135 17.89 -5.89 0.00
CA GLU A 135 18.07 -7.18 0.65
C GLU A 135 16.81 -7.57 1.42
N ILE A 136 16.43 -8.83 1.28
CA ILE A 136 15.32 -9.45 2.00
C ILE A 136 15.89 -10.40 3.04
N GLU A 137 15.40 -10.31 4.28
CA GLU A 137 15.66 -11.26 5.36
C GLU A 137 14.33 -11.94 5.75
N ASN A 138 14.35 -13.29 5.80
CA ASN A 138 13.16 -14.10 6.09
C ASN A 138 13.04 -14.40 7.59
N ASP A 139 12.95 -13.35 8.42
CA ASP A 139 12.92 -13.48 9.88
C ASP A 139 11.66 -14.19 10.41
N LEU A 140 10.59 -14.18 9.63
CA LEU A 140 9.31 -14.77 10.00
C LEU A 140 9.14 -16.21 9.48
N GLU A 141 10.18 -16.79 8.90
CA GLU A 141 10.24 -18.19 8.45
C GLU A 141 9.02 -18.61 7.62
N ILE A 142 8.68 -17.81 6.57
CA ILE A 142 7.49 -18.06 5.72
C ILE A 142 7.58 -19.35 4.89
N GLY A 143 8.69 -20.09 5.00
CA GLY A 143 8.85 -21.42 4.43
C GLY A 143 8.73 -21.45 2.90
N GLU A 144 7.88 -22.34 2.39
CA GLU A 144 7.64 -22.55 0.96
C GLU A 144 7.09 -21.33 0.22
N LEU A 145 6.57 -20.31 0.94
CA LEU A 145 6.10 -19.05 0.36
C LEU A 145 7.23 -18.10 -0.05
N LEU A 146 8.47 -18.35 0.39
CA LEU A 146 9.58 -17.44 0.15
C LEU A 146 9.81 -17.15 -1.35
N PRO A 147 9.83 -18.13 -2.28
CA PRO A 147 9.96 -17.83 -3.71
C PRO A 147 8.85 -16.91 -4.20
N PHE A 148 7.58 -17.25 -3.96
CA PHE A 148 6.43 -16.46 -4.40
C PHE A 148 6.46 -15.02 -3.86
N CYS A 149 6.73 -14.84 -2.56
CA CYS A 149 6.73 -13.52 -1.94
C CYS A 149 7.90 -12.66 -2.43
N THR A 150 9.10 -13.24 -2.62
CA THR A 150 10.26 -12.53 -3.15
C THR A 150 10.11 -12.17 -4.63
N GLU A 151 9.55 -13.07 -5.42
CA GLU A 151 9.19 -12.82 -6.82
C GLU A 151 8.23 -11.64 -6.93
N TYR A 152 7.13 -11.68 -6.15
CA TYR A 152 6.14 -10.61 -6.15
C TYR A 152 6.78 -9.28 -5.75
N PHE A 153 7.56 -9.26 -4.67
CA PHE A 153 8.20 -8.05 -4.18
C PHE A 153 9.19 -7.44 -5.18
N PHE A 154 10.17 -8.22 -5.64
CA PHE A 154 11.18 -7.70 -6.58
C PHE A 154 10.60 -7.35 -7.96
N SER A 155 9.65 -8.14 -8.43
CA SER A 155 8.93 -7.83 -9.67
C SER A 155 8.13 -6.54 -9.52
N SER A 156 7.45 -6.32 -8.39
CA SER A 156 6.75 -5.05 -8.10
C SER A 156 7.71 -3.86 -8.12
N ILE A 157 8.89 -3.97 -7.47
CA ILE A 157 9.88 -2.88 -7.48
C ILE A 157 10.22 -2.43 -8.90
N THR A 158 10.40 -3.37 -9.84
CA THR A 158 10.71 -3.00 -11.23
C THR A 158 9.54 -2.33 -11.94
N SER A 159 8.30 -2.74 -11.65
CA SER A 159 7.08 -2.11 -12.22
C SER A 159 6.86 -0.72 -11.64
N LEU A 160 6.96 -0.56 -10.33
CA LEU A 160 6.80 0.72 -9.65
C LEU A 160 7.88 1.72 -10.06
N PHE A 161 9.12 1.25 -10.24
CA PHE A 161 10.19 2.10 -10.77
C PHE A 161 9.88 2.61 -12.18
N PHE A 162 9.36 1.75 -13.05
CA PHE A 162 8.94 2.15 -14.39
C PHE A 162 7.78 3.16 -14.35
N GLU A 163 6.79 2.94 -13.50
CA GLU A 163 5.68 3.88 -13.32
C GLU A 163 6.14 5.26 -12.84
N LEU A 164 7.12 5.30 -11.91
CA LEU A 164 7.68 6.54 -11.35
C LEU A 164 8.54 7.32 -12.34
N THR A 165 9.34 6.63 -13.16
CA THR A 165 10.42 7.26 -13.93
C THR A 165 10.21 7.21 -15.44
N GLY A 166 9.30 6.37 -15.93
CA GLY A 166 9.16 6.04 -17.36
C GLY A 166 10.34 5.22 -17.91
N GLN A 167 11.27 4.76 -17.07
CA GLN A 167 12.49 4.06 -17.49
C GLN A 167 12.52 2.63 -16.89
N GLN A 168 13.15 1.71 -17.61
CA GLN A 168 13.40 0.36 -17.07
C GLN A 168 14.50 0.44 -16.00
N LEU A 169 14.28 -0.20 -14.84
CA LEU A 169 15.32 -0.38 -13.84
C LEU A 169 16.38 -1.35 -14.37
N VAL A 170 17.58 -0.83 -14.64
CA VAL A 170 18.70 -1.67 -15.10
C VAL A 170 19.34 -2.35 -13.88
N LEU A 171 19.04 -3.63 -13.74
CA LEU A 171 19.58 -4.47 -12.69
C LEU A 171 20.96 -5.00 -13.04
N GLN A 172 21.83 -5.13 -12.04
CA GLN A 172 23.16 -5.71 -12.18
C GLN A 172 23.14 -7.21 -11.87
N LYS A 173 22.44 -7.58 -10.79
CA LYS A 173 22.39 -8.95 -10.28
C LYS A 173 21.18 -9.18 -9.40
N LEU A 174 20.65 -10.41 -9.40
CA LEU A 174 19.65 -10.91 -8.46
C LEU A 174 20.17 -12.23 -7.84
N GLU A 175 20.34 -12.24 -6.53
CA GLU A 175 20.75 -13.40 -5.73
C GLU A 175 19.55 -13.92 -4.93
N LEU A 176 19.29 -15.22 -5.01
CA LEU A 176 18.11 -15.85 -4.42
C LEU A 176 18.50 -17.08 -3.60
N PRO A 177 17.95 -17.29 -2.38
CA PRO A 177 18.39 -18.33 -1.46
C PRO A 177 17.75 -19.70 -1.72
N TYR A 178 16.88 -19.85 -2.67
CA TYR A 178 16.18 -21.09 -3.00
C TYR A 178 16.70 -21.74 -4.29
N PRO A 179 16.40 -23.03 -4.51
CA PRO A 179 16.76 -23.74 -5.73
C PRO A 179 16.14 -23.12 -6.98
N LYS A 180 16.82 -23.30 -8.11
CA LYS A 180 16.35 -22.82 -9.40
C LYS A 180 15.02 -23.50 -9.77
N PRO A 181 13.91 -22.76 -9.94
CA PRO A 181 12.62 -23.34 -10.31
C PRO A 181 12.58 -23.73 -11.79
N ASP A 182 11.64 -24.61 -12.16
CA ASP A 182 11.45 -25.04 -13.54
C ASP A 182 11.11 -23.90 -14.50
N TYR A 183 10.42 -22.86 -13.99
CA TYR A 183 10.06 -21.65 -14.73
C TYR A 183 11.14 -20.54 -14.65
N ALA A 184 12.38 -20.87 -14.36
CA ALA A 184 13.48 -19.89 -14.21
C ALA A 184 13.73 -18.99 -15.43
N THR A 185 13.26 -19.36 -16.63
CA THR A 185 13.29 -18.52 -17.81
C THR A 185 12.51 -17.21 -17.62
N HIS A 186 11.40 -17.24 -16.87
CA HIS A 186 10.60 -16.06 -16.56
C HIS A 186 11.38 -15.01 -15.76
N TYR A 187 12.35 -15.43 -14.92
CA TYR A 187 13.21 -14.49 -14.20
C TYR A 187 14.12 -13.73 -15.16
N ALA A 188 14.71 -14.42 -16.15
CA ALA A 188 15.56 -13.77 -17.14
C ALA A 188 14.78 -12.75 -17.98
N ASP A 189 13.56 -13.09 -18.38
CA ASP A 189 12.68 -12.21 -19.13
C ASP A 189 12.27 -10.98 -18.30
N ARG A 190 11.94 -11.19 -17.03
CA ARG A 190 11.45 -10.15 -16.13
C ARG A 190 12.55 -9.20 -15.65
N PHE A 191 13.65 -9.74 -15.15
CA PHE A 191 14.71 -8.95 -14.51
C PHE A 191 15.83 -8.54 -15.45
N ARG A 192 16.02 -9.24 -16.56
CA ARG A 192 17.04 -8.94 -17.60
C ARG A 192 18.44 -8.74 -17.01
N CYS A 193 18.80 -9.50 -16.00
CA CYS A 193 20.09 -9.46 -15.33
C CYS A 193 20.58 -10.89 -15.04
N ASN A 194 21.78 -11.00 -14.45
CA ASN A 194 22.29 -12.28 -13.96
C ASN A 194 21.52 -12.68 -12.70
N VAL A 195 20.75 -13.79 -12.77
CA VAL A 195 19.98 -14.37 -11.66
C VAL A 195 20.74 -15.60 -11.14
N ILE A 196 21.10 -15.60 -9.86
CA ILE A 196 21.89 -16.62 -9.21
C ILE A 196 21.07 -17.23 -8.07
N PHE A 197 20.76 -18.50 -8.20
CA PHE A 197 20.02 -19.26 -7.18
C PHE A 197 20.95 -19.92 -6.17
N GLU A 198 20.39 -20.47 -5.09
CA GLU A 198 21.11 -21.16 -4.00
C GLU A 198 22.19 -20.30 -3.33
N GLN A 199 21.93 -19.01 -3.22
CA GLN A 199 22.81 -18.05 -2.55
C GLN A 199 22.44 -17.92 -1.06
N PRO A 200 23.40 -17.57 -0.18
CA PRO A 200 23.10 -17.36 1.23
C PRO A 200 22.24 -16.14 1.51
N ARG A 201 22.06 -15.23 0.53
CA ARG A 201 21.35 -13.96 0.66
C ARG A 201 20.30 -13.80 -0.44
N CYS A 202 19.28 -13.01 -0.16
CA CYS A 202 18.25 -12.63 -1.10
C CYS A 202 18.40 -11.15 -1.44
N VAL A 203 19.08 -10.83 -2.56
CA VAL A 203 19.52 -9.45 -2.85
C VAL A 203 19.30 -9.09 -4.31
N LEU A 204 18.66 -7.95 -4.52
CA LEU A 204 18.55 -7.25 -5.81
C LEU A 204 19.55 -6.11 -5.84
N THR A 205 20.47 -6.09 -6.84
CA THR A 205 21.51 -5.06 -6.98
C THR A 205 21.32 -4.25 -8.27
N PHE A 206 21.46 -2.93 -8.18
CA PHE A 206 21.38 -1.98 -9.29
C PHE A 206 22.36 -0.83 -9.10
N LYS A 207 22.50 0.07 -10.09
CA LYS A 207 23.44 1.20 -10.01
C LYS A 207 22.95 2.27 -9.03
N ALA A 208 23.85 2.81 -8.20
CA ALA A 208 23.54 3.81 -7.18
C ALA A 208 22.93 5.10 -7.75
N ASN A 209 23.38 5.53 -8.93
CA ASN A 209 22.89 6.76 -9.57
C ASN A 209 21.40 6.75 -9.94
N VAL A 210 20.77 5.58 -10.00
CA VAL A 210 19.32 5.43 -10.21
C VAL A 210 18.54 6.13 -9.10
N MET A 211 19.05 6.15 -7.88
CA MET A 211 18.40 6.81 -6.74
C MET A 211 18.33 8.34 -6.88
N ASP A 212 19.23 8.93 -7.67
CA ASP A 212 19.32 10.39 -7.84
C ASP A 212 18.39 10.90 -8.97
N LEU A 213 17.71 10.01 -9.69
CA LEU A 213 16.78 10.38 -10.76
C LEU A 213 15.65 11.26 -10.20
N GLN A 214 15.42 12.38 -10.91
CA GLN A 214 14.32 13.30 -10.59
C GLN A 214 13.00 12.72 -11.12
N LEU A 215 11.94 12.85 -10.33
CA LEU A 215 10.61 12.38 -10.69
C LEU A 215 9.80 13.54 -11.30
N ALA A 216 9.23 13.32 -12.49
CA ALA A 216 8.44 14.33 -13.18
C ALA A 216 7.13 14.70 -12.47
N SER A 217 6.60 13.76 -11.64
CA SER A 217 5.38 13.92 -10.85
C SER A 217 5.61 14.66 -9.53
N HIS A 218 6.84 15.12 -9.25
CA HIS A 218 7.19 15.77 -7.99
C HIS A 218 6.27 16.93 -7.63
N ASN A 219 5.76 16.90 -6.40
CA ASN A 219 5.01 17.99 -5.80
C ASN A 219 5.22 17.96 -4.27
N SER A 220 6.00 18.91 -3.76
CA SER A 220 6.38 18.98 -2.33
C SER A 220 5.18 19.13 -1.40
N ASP A 221 4.15 19.88 -1.84
CA ASP A 221 2.98 20.16 -1.04
C ASP A 221 2.09 18.91 -0.91
N LEU A 222 1.90 18.20 -2.05
CA LEU A 222 1.19 16.92 -2.05
C LEU A 222 1.94 15.86 -1.26
N LEU A 223 3.28 15.78 -1.42
CA LEU A 223 4.11 14.85 -0.66
C LEU A 223 3.91 15.05 0.84
N SER A 224 4.05 16.28 1.33
CA SER A 224 3.91 16.56 2.77
C SER A 224 2.51 16.19 3.28
N THR A 225 1.48 16.45 2.49
CA THR A 225 0.09 16.12 2.83
C THR A 225 -0.13 14.61 2.90
N TYR A 226 0.36 13.86 1.92
CA TYR A 226 0.20 12.40 1.91
C TYR A 226 1.03 11.73 3.00
N LEU A 227 2.25 12.21 3.29
CA LEU A 227 3.06 11.70 4.40
C LEU A 227 2.38 11.93 5.76
N HIS A 228 1.79 13.12 5.97
CA HIS A 228 1.03 13.38 7.19
C HIS A 228 -0.20 12.46 7.31
N SER A 229 -0.88 12.20 6.19
CA SER A 229 -1.99 11.25 6.17
C SER A 229 -1.53 9.82 6.48
N CYS A 230 -0.37 9.37 5.95
CA CYS A 230 0.23 8.09 6.32
C CYS A 230 0.53 8.01 7.82
N GLU A 231 1.10 9.07 8.41
CA GLU A 231 1.36 9.15 9.86
C GLU A 231 0.06 9.02 10.67
N SER A 232 -1.00 9.70 10.24
CA SER A 232 -2.30 9.65 10.90
C SER A 232 -2.89 8.24 10.88
N VAL A 233 -2.78 7.53 9.74
CA VAL A 233 -3.24 6.15 9.61
C VAL A 233 -2.46 5.22 10.55
N ILE A 234 -1.12 5.31 10.55
CA ILE A 234 -0.27 4.48 11.42
C ILE A 234 -0.56 4.75 12.91
N ALA A 235 -0.69 6.02 13.29
CA ALA A 235 -1.00 6.38 14.68
C ALA A 235 -2.31 5.75 15.16
N VAL A 236 -3.28 5.63 14.26
CA VAL A 236 -4.57 4.99 14.55
C VAL A 236 -4.43 3.47 14.62
N LEU A 237 -3.70 2.85 13.69
CA LEU A 237 -3.44 1.41 13.68
C LEU A 237 -2.68 0.96 14.94
N GLN A 238 -1.75 1.77 15.42
CA GLN A 238 -0.97 1.51 16.64
C GLN A 238 -1.73 1.82 17.95
N SER A 239 -2.92 2.42 17.88
CA SER A 239 -3.76 2.73 19.05
C SER A 239 -4.98 1.78 19.13
N PRO A 240 -4.83 0.59 19.69
CA PRO A 240 -5.72 -0.56 19.44
C PRO A 240 -7.06 -0.54 20.20
N THR A 241 -7.45 0.54 20.87
CA THR A 241 -8.50 0.43 21.89
C THR A 241 -9.87 1.00 21.52
N ARG A 242 -10.02 1.78 20.44
CA ARG A 242 -11.31 2.37 20.07
C ARG A 242 -11.71 2.06 18.63
N LEU A 243 -12.95 1.61 18.45
CA LEU A 243 -13.54 1.34 17.15
C LEU A 243 -13.53 2.60 16.26
N SER A 244 -13.80 3.79 16.81
CA SER A 244 -13.72 5.07 16.10
C SER A 244 -12.35 5.32 15.49
N ASN A 245 -11.27 4.94 16.17
CA ASN A 245 -9.91 5.11 15.65
C ASN A 245 -9.63 4.15 14.50
N GLN A 246 -10.07 2.90 14.59
CA GLN A 246 -9.95 1.94 13.49
C GLN A 246 -10.69 2.43 12.24
N ILE A 247 -11.91 2.95 12.42
CA ILE A 247 -12.69 3.52 11.30
C ILE A 247 -12.00 4.76 10.70
N LYS A 248 -11.44 5.65 11.52
CA LYS A 248 -10.67 6.80 11.00
C LYS A 248 -9.49 6.36 10.15
N ALA A 249 -8.77 5.30 10.56
CA ALA A 249 -7.67 4.75 9.77
C ALA A 249 -8.14 4.33 8.37
N ILE A 250 -9.25 3.60 8.31
CA ILE A 250 -9.89 3.19 7.06
C ILE A 250 -10.20 4.42 6.19
N LEU A 251 -10.85 5.44 6.79
CA LEU A 251 -11.22 6.66 6.09
C LEU A 251 -9.99 7.43 5.54
N TYR A 252 -8.89 7.51 6.30
CA TYR A 252 -7.64 8.13 5.83
C TYR A 252 -7.01 7.37 4.66
N GLN A 253 -7.15 6.04 4.62
CA GLN A 253 -6.67 5.22 3.49
C GLN A 253 -7.53 5.39 2.25
N SER A 254 -8.82 5.75 2.41
CA SER A 254 -9.83 5.81 1.35
C SER A 254 -10.05 7.21 0.78
N VAL A 255 -9.01 8.05 0.74
CA VAL A 255 -9.12 9.43 0.25
C VAL A 255 -9.67 9.45 -1.18
N GLY A 256 -10.81 10.13 -1.35
CA GLY A 256 -11.53 10.24 -2.63
C GLY A 256 -12.70 9.27 -2.79
N MET A 257 -12.70 8.13 -2.11
CA MET A 257 -13.79 7.15 -2.15
C MET A 257 -14.08 6.63 -0.73
N PHE A 258 -14.70 7.47 0.11
CA PHE A 258 -15.02 7.07 1.47
C PHE A 258 -16.11 5.98 1.50
N PRO A 259 -15.90 4.91 2.28
CA PRO A 259 -16.82 3.78 2.40
C PRO A 259 -18.20 4.18 2.90
N SER A 260 -19.16 3.32 2.72
CA SER A 260 -20.44 3.44 3.42
C SER A 260 -20.36 2.86 4.83
N ILE A 261 -21.30 3.21 5.69
CA ILE A 261 -21.41 2.59 7.02
C ILE A 261 -21.69 1.10 6.93
N ASP A 262 -22.33 0.65 5.85
CA ASP A 262 -22.63 -0.75 5.58
C ASP A 262 -21.33 -1.51 5.29
N ASP A 263 -20.42 -0.94 4.48
CA ASP A 263 -19.11 -1.51 4.19
C ASP A 263 -18.28 -1.67 5.46
N ILE A 264 -18.23 -0.62 6.28
CA ILE A 264 -17.53 -0.66 7.58
C ILE A 264 -18.14 -1.72 8.51
N ALA A 265 -19.46 -1.86 8.53
CA ALA A 265 -20.12 -2.87 9.38
C ALA A 265 -19.78 -4.30 8.95
N VAL A 266 -19.75 -4.55 7.63
CA VAL A 266 -19.31 -5.83 7.05
C VAL A 266 -17.86 -6.13 7.45
N GLN A 267 -16.97 -5.16 7.26
CA GLN A 267 -15.54 -5.29 7.58
C GLN A 267 -15.28 -5.62 9.06
N HIS A 268 -16.09 -5.05 9.96
CA HIS A 268 -15.99 -5.34 11.39
C HIS A 268 -16.83 -6.55 11.84
N GLY A 269 -17.37 -7.36 10.91
CA GLY A 269 -18.14 -8.56 11.20
C GLY A 269 -19.39 -8.29 12.05
N CYS A 270 -20.03 -7.11 11.92
CA CYS A 270 -21.17 -6.72 12.71
C CYS A 270 -22.28 -6.08 11.86
N SER A 271 -23.50 -6.00 12.43
CA SER A 271 -24.58 -5.26 11.77
C SER A 271 -24.35 -3.74 11.90
N VAL A 272 -24.89 -2.95 10.94
CA VAL A 272 -24.91 -1.47 11.02
C VAL A 272 -25.52 -0.97 12.35
N ARG A 273 -26.53 -1.67 12.85
CA ARG A 273 -27.13 -1.37 14.17
C ARG A 273 -26.12 -1.55 15.31
N THR A 274 -25.34 -2.61 15.26
CA THR A 274 -24.29 -2.88 16.26
C THR A 274 -23.19 -1.85 16.16
N LEU A 275 -22.72 -1.54 14.95
CA LEU A 275 -21.69 -0.53 14.69
C LEU A 275 -22.11 0.85 15.22
N ARG A 276 -23.33 1.29 14.91
CA ARG A 276 -23.86 2.56 15.44
C ARG A 276 -23.91 2.58 16.96
N ARG A 277 -24.34 1.49 17.61
CA ARG A 277 -24.35 1.40 19.06
C ARG A 277 -22.95 1.52 19.66
N LEU A 278 -21.97 0.81 19.13
CA LEU A 278 -20.57 0.88 19.59
C LEU A 278 -19.98 2.27 19.42
N LEU A 279 -20.22 2.93 18.28
CA LEU A 279 -19.79 4.32 18.07
C LEU A 279 -20.47 5.29 19.04
N THR A 280 -21.76 5.08 19.35
CA THR A 280 -22.49 5.91 20.32
C THR A 280 -21.90 5.75 21.73
N GLU A 281 -21.47 4.54 22.11
CA GLU A 281 -20.77 4.27 23.37
C GLU A 281 -19.41 5.00 23.43
N GLU A 282 -18.77 5.22 22.28
CA GLU A 282 -17.56 6.05 22.13
C GLU A 282 -17.87 7.56 21.93
N GLN A 283 -19.15 7.95 22.11
CA GLN A 283 -19.62 9.34 21.97
C GLN A 283 -19.40 9.95 20.59
N THR A 284 -19.47 9.15 19.54
CA THR A 284 -19.33 9.59 18.13
C THR A 284 -20.29 8.84 17.21
N SER A 285 -20.29 9.23 15.93
CA SER A 285 -21.04 8.57 14.86
C SER A 285 -20.17 8.42 13.62
N TYR A 286 -20.50 7.48 12.73
CA TYR A 286 -19.80 7.28 11.47
C TYR A 286 -19.72 8.57 10.64
N ARG A 287 -20.80 9.36 10.60
CA ARG A 287 -20.83 10.64 9.88
C ARG A 287 -19.87 11.66 10.47
N GLU A 288 -19.77 11.73 11.79
CA GLU A 288 -18.82 12.62 12.47
C GLU A 288 -17.39 12.22 12.17
N LEU A 289 -17.08 10.93 12.14
CA LEU A 289 -15.74 10.44 11.77
C LEU A 289 -15.39 10.80 10.33
N VAL A 290 -16.30 10.62 9.37
CA VAL A 290 -16.11 11.04 7.98
C VAL A 290 -15.93 12.56 7.87
N ASP A 291 -16.74 13.33 8.57
CA ASP A 291 -16.67 14.79 8.58
C ASP A 291 -15.32 15.26 9.17
N GLU A 292 -14.85 14.65 10.25
CA GLU A 292 -13.58 14.94 10.91
C GLU A 292 -12.38 14.65 9.98
N VAL A 293 -12.34 13.46 9.38
CA VAL A 293 -11.24 13.09 8.45
C VAL A 293 -11.25 14.01 7.22
N ARG A 294 -12.41 14.30 6.63
CA ARG A 294 -12.51 15.24 5.52
C ARG A 294 -12.05 16.65 5.90
N PHE A 295 -12.36 17.08 7.09
CA PHE A 295 -11.97 18.41 7.57
C PHE A 295 -10.44 18.50 7.78
N GLU A 296 -9.83 17.50 8.42
CA GLU A 296 -8.37 17.46 8.60
C GLU A 296 -7.63 17.47 7.25
N LEU A 297 -8.03 16.58 6.33
CA LEU A 297 -7.48 16.55 4.97
C LEU A 297 -7.69 17.88 4.21
N SER A 298 -8.87 18.52 4.39
CA SER A 298 -9.14 19.82 3.79
C SER A 298 -8.17 20.91 4.26
N LYS A 299 -7.89 20.95 5.56
CA LYS A 299 -6.94 21.91 6.14
C LYS A 299 -5.53 21.69 5.55
N GLU A 300 -5.07 20.44 5.51
CA GLU A 300 -3.76 20.11 4.95
C GLU A 300 -3.67 20.54 3.47
N PHE A 301 -4.63 20.16 2.64
CA PHE A 301 -4.66 20.55 1.23
C PHE A 301 -4.75 22.07 1.02
N LEU A 302 -5.56 22.78 1.81
CA LEU A 302 -5.71 24.23 1.68
C LEU A 302 -4.46 25.00 2.10
N LEU A 303 -3.77 24.55 3.13
CA LEU A 303 -2.59 25.21 3.68
C LEU A 303 -1.30 24.87 2.95
N ARG A 304 -1.23 23.66 2.38
CA ARG A 304 0.03 23.12 1.85
C ARG A 304 0.05 22.90 0.34
N THR A 305 -1.09 23.13 -0.36
CA THR A 305 -1.16 22.93 -1.81
C THR A 305 -1.81 24.09 -2.55
N HIS A 306 -1.55 24.18 -3.85
CA HIS A 306 -2.20 25.14 -4.77
C HIS A 306 -3.41 24.52 -5.51
N LEU A 307 -3.95 23.38 -5.07
CA LEU A 307 -5.12 22.78 -5.67
C LEU A 307 -6.30 23.75 -5.70
N THR A 308 -7.03 23.77 -6.79
CA THR A 308 -8.30 24.52 -6.86
C THR A 308 -9.33 23.93 -5.87
N ILE A 309 -10.34 24.70 -5.53
CA ILE A 309 -11.40 24.21 -4.64
C ILE A 309 -12.20 23.07 -5.28
N GLU A 310 -12.30 23.06 -6.61
CA GLU A 310 -12.91 21.97 -7.38
C GLU A 310 -12.09 20.67 -7.28
N GLU A 311 -10.79 20.75 -7.52
CA GLU A 311 -9.89 19.61 -7.41
C GLU A 311 -9.85 19.04 -5.99
N LEU A 312 -9.85 19.94 -4.99
CA LEU A 312 -9.87 19.54 -3.59
C LEU A 312 -11.20 18.86 -3.22
N ALA A 313 -12.34 19.41 -3.66
CA ALA A 313 -13.64 18.80 -3.44
C ALA A 313 -13.70 17.38 -4.05
N PHE A 314 -13.21 17.21 -5.28
CA PHE A 314 -13.16 15.91 -5.94
C PHE A 314 -12.26 14.91 -5.18
N ARG A 315 -11.06 15.33 -4.74
CA ARG A 315 -10.15 14.50 -3.95
C ARG A 315 -10.72 14.09 -2.59
N LEU A 316 -11.65 14.84 -2.05
CA LEU A 316 -12.34 14.52 -0.80
C LEU A 316 -13.66 13.75 -1.01
N GLY A 317 -13.91 13.26 -2.24
CA GLY A 317 -15.08 12.46 -2.56
C GLY A 317 -16.38 13.25 -2.59
N TYR A 318 -16.35 14.54 -2.91
CA TYR A 318 -17.55 15.34 -3.18
C TYR A 318 -17.89 15.33 -4.67
N SER A 319 -19.15 15.21 -4.99
CA SER A 319 -19.66 15.31 -6.37
C SER A 319 -19.54 16.72 -6.96
N ASP A 320 -19.51 17.74 -6.09
CA ASP A 320 -19.39 19.14 -6.49
C ASP A 320 -18.74 20.01 -5.40
N SER A 321 -18.13 21.12 -5.83
CA SER A 321 -17.44 22.05 -4.93
C SER A 321 -18.38 22.84 -4.02
N ALA A 322 -19.66 22.96 -4.36
CA ALA A 322 -20.63 23.70 -3.54
C ALA A 322 -20.97 22.91 -2.27
N ASN A 323 -21.12 21.60 -2.38
CA ASN A 323 -21.30 20.71 -1.24
C ASN A 323 -20.08 20.74 -0.30
N PHE A 324 -18.89 20.68 -0.86
CA PHE A 324 -17.64 20.83 -0.10
C PHE A 324 -17.60 22.17 0.64
N ARG A 325 -17.81 23.30 -0.05
CA ARG A 325 -17.79 24.65 0.56
C ARG A 325 -18.77 24.77 1.74
N ARG A 326 -19.96 24.19 1.62
CA ARG A 326 -20.96 24.17 2.71
C ARG A 326 -20.49 23.35 3.90
N SER A 327 -19.94 22.16 3.65
CA SER A 327 -19.39 21.29 4.70
C SER A 327 -18.21 21.95 5.41
N PHE A 328 -17.24 22.47 4.66
CA PHE A 328 -16.07 23.14 5.22
C PHE A 328 -16.46 24.37 6.06
N LYS A 329 -17.38 25.19 5.58
CA LYS A 329 -17.88 26.34 6.37
C LYS A 329 -18.59 25.90 7.65
N ARG A 330 -19.30 24.77 7.62
CA ARG A 330 -19.95 24.21 8.81
C ARG A 330 -18.89 23.77 9.85
N TRP A 331 -17.77 23.18 9.40
CA TRP A 331 -16.72 22.68 10.29
C TRP A 331 -15.83 23.80 10.84
N SER A 332 -15.38 24.71 9.97
CA SER A 332 -14.38 25.75 10.31
C SER A 332 -14.96 27.10 10.68
N GLY A 333 -16.25 27.33 10.41
CA GLY A 333 -16.87 28.66 10.51
C GLY A 333 -16.52 29.60 9.35
N LYS A 334 -15.55 29.27 8.49
CA LYS A 334 -15.01 30.13 7.43
C LYS A 334 -15.13 29.46 6.05
N ALA A 335 -15.10 30.26 4.98
CA ALA A 335 -15.02 29.71 3.64
C ALA A 335 -13.61 29.11 3.37
N PRO A 336 -13.49 28.06 2.53
CA PRO A 336 -12.18 27.48 2.18
C PRO A 336 -11.17 28.50 1.64
N SER A 337 -11.63 29.46 0.81
CA SER A 337 -10.80 30.52 0.24
C SER A 337 -10.22 31.45 1.31
N CYS A 338 -10.98 31.75 2.36
CA CYS A 338 -10.50 32.55 3.48
C CYS A 338 -9.50 31.80 4.35
N PHE A 339 -9.63 30.45 4.43
CA PHE A 339 -8.72 29.61 5.19
C PHE A 339 -7.36 29.49 4.53
N ARG A 340 -7.32 29.46 3.18
CA ARG A 340 -6.08 29.44 2.39
C ARG A 340 -5.27 30.73 2.51
N ALA A 341 -5.91 31.84 2.80
CA ALA A 341 -5.26 33.15 2.91
C ALA A 341 -4.64 33.42 4.30
N LEU A 342 -4.71 32.44 5.20
CA LEU A 342 -4.04 32.46 6.50
C LEU A 342 -2.62 31.90 6.39
#